data_1dbf72e17bf584e6a3d640aacbf7fc15
#
_entry.id   1dbf72e17bf584e6a3d640aacbf7fc15
#
_cell.length_a   1.000
_cell.length_b   1.000
_cell.length_c   1.000
_cell.angle_alpha   90.00
_cell.angle_beta   90.00
_cell.angle_gamma   90.00
#
_symmetry.space_group_name_H-M   'P 1'
#
loop_
_entity.id
_entity.type
_entity.pdbx_description
1 polymer ?
#
loop_
_entity_poly.entity_id
_entity_poly.type
_entity_poly.pdbx_seq_one_letter_code
_entity_poly.pdbx_strand_id
1 'polypeptide(L)'
;MHVDKYFETRALYRTAEAAGNLQARSEITSPVEDANARGFGTFKSQPASSQNVGGKGIWRDGHWNVLVTRELKSKDADDVKFVVGKSVPVAFAVWNGQQRDRNGRKVISNWYNLILEP
;
A
#
# COMPACT_ATOMS: atom_id res chain seq x y z
N MET A 1 3.55 25.03 -11.40
CA MET A 1 2.95 23.73 -11.71
C MET A 1 2.34 23.79 -13.10
N HIS A 2 2.83 22.98 -14.03
CA HIS A 2 2.30 22.98 -15.38
C HIS A 2 0.96 22.24 -15.41
N VAL A 3 -0.09 22.92 -15.84
CA VAL A 3 -1.47 22.40 -15.89
C VAL A 3 -1.57 21.15 -16.76
N ASP A 4 -0.78 21.08 -17.83
CA ASP A 4 -0.77 19.96 -18.77
C ASP A 4 -0.29 18.64 -18.14
N LYS A 5 0.74 18.69 -17.29
CA LYS A 5 1.21 17.52 -16.52
C LYS A 5 0.16 16.97 -15.57
N TYR A 6 -0.67 17.83 -15.03
CA TYR A 6 -1.75 17.40 -14.13
C TYR A 6 -2.83 16.62 -14.86
N PHE A 7 -3.19 17.05 -16.07
CA PHE A 7 -4.21 16.36 -16.88
C PHE A 7 -3.72 15.02 -17.41
N GLU A 8 -2.47 14.93 -17.86
CA GLU A 8 -1.87 13.66 -18.29
C GLU A 8 -1.82 12.63 -17.16
N THR A 9 -1.40 13.06 -15.97
CA THR A 9 -1.37 12.20 -14.78
C THR A 9 -2.77 11.71 -14.43
N ARG A 10 -3.78 12.56 -14.52
CA ARG A 10 -5.17 12.21 -14.23
C ARG A 10 -5.74 11.19 -15.21
N ALA A 11 -5.37 11.29 -16.49
CA ALA A 11 -5.80 10.31 -17.52
C ALA A 11 -5.20 8.92 -17.24
N LEU A 12 -3.93 8.85 -16.85
CA LEU A 12 -3.26 7.60 -16.46
C LEU A 12 -3.91 6.97 -15.22
N TYR A 13 -4.26 7.78 -14.22
CA TYR A 13 -4.95 7.31 -13.02
C TYR A 13 -6.32 6.73 -13.33
N ARG A 14 -7.08 7.33 -14.24
CA ARG A 14 -8.38 6.79 -14.67
C ARG A 14 -8.26 5.42 -15.31
N THR A 15 -7.22 5.19 -16.13
CA THR A 15 -6.98 3.89 -16.76
C THR A 15 -6.64 2.84 -15.71
N ALA A 16 -5.81 3.19 -14.73
CA ALA A 16 -5.45 2.30 -13.64
C ALA A 16 -6.65 2.04 -12.70
N GLU A 17 -7.50 3.03 -12.47
CA GLU A 17 -8.75 2.87 -11.72
C GLU A 17 -9.70 1.88 -12.42
N ALA A 18 -9.84 1.97 -13.74
CA ALA A 18 -10.64 1.04 -14.52
C ALA A 18 -10.09 -0.39 -14.44
N ALA A 19 -8.78 -0.56 -14.26
CA ALA A 19 -8.12 -1.84 -14.01
C ALA A 19 -8.25 -2.35 -12.57
N GLY A 20 -8.94 -1.61 -11.68
CA GLY A 20 -9.17 -1.99 -10.29
C GLY A 20 -8.13 -1.48 -9.29
N ASN A 21 -7.23 -0.59 -9.69
CA ASN A 21 -6.27 0.03 -8.79
C ASN A 21 -6.93 1.18 -8.02
N LEU A 22 -7.18 0.97 -6.72
CA LEU A 22 -7.85 1.93 -5.86
C LEU A 22 -7.04 3.22 -5.65
N GLN A 23 -5.70 3.16 -5.68
CA GLN A 23 -4.85 4.34 -5.53
C GLN A 23 -4.90 5.28 -6.74
N ALA A 24 -5.38 4.78 -7.87
CA ALA A 24 -5.54 5.56 -9.08
C ALA A 24 -6.89 6.27 -9.20
N ARG A 25 -7.76 6.18 -8.21
CA ARG A 25 -9.04 6.86 -8.19
C ARG A 25 -8.86 8.38 -8.17
N SER A 26 -9.77 9.09 -8.83
CA SER A 26 -9.79 10.57 -8.83
C SER A 26 -10.07 11.17 -7.45
N GLU A 27 -10.73 10.41 -6.58
CA GLU A 27 -11.02 10.76 -5.18
C GLU A 27 -10.26 9.81 -4.25
N ILE A 28 -8.99 10.09 -4.01
CA ILE A 28 -8.18 9.33 -3.05
C ILE A 28 -8.51 9.85 -1.65
N THR A 29 -9.17 9.04 -0.86
CA THR A 29 -9.53 9.35 0.54
C THR A 29 -8.50 8.85 1.54
N SER A 30 -7.60 7.94 1.13
CA SER A 30 -6.56 7.38 1.98
C SER A 30 -5.24 7.27 1.20
N PRO A 31 -4.09 7.55 1.83
CA PRO A 31 -2.78 7.39 1.22
C PRO A 31 -2.31 5.94 1.17
N VAL A 32 -3.08 4.99 1.65
CA VAL A 32 -2.75 3.57 1.71
C VAL A 32 -3.81 2.73 1.01
N GLU A 33 -3.38 1.59 0.51
CA GLU A 33 -4.21 0.61 -0.16
C GLU A 33 -3.98 -0.76 0.44
N ASP A 34 -5.06 -1.50 0.64
CA ASP A 34 -5.05 -2.89 1.07
C ASP A 34 -5.15 -3.81 -0.15
N ALA A 35 -4.21 -4.73 -0.29
CA ALA A 35 -4.10 -5.58 -1.46
C ALA A 35 -3.54 -6.96 -1.11
N ASN A 36 -3.80 -7.93 -1.98
CA ASN A 36 -3.33 -9.29 -1.87
C ASN A 36 -2.50 -9.70 -3.08
N ALA A 37 -1.53 -10.57 -2.86
CA ALA A 37 -0.75 -11.20 -3.91
C ALA A 37 -0.29 -12.59 -3.48
N ARG A 38 -0.21 -13.54 -4.42
CA ARG A 38 0.27 -14.92 -4.20
C ARG A 38 1.38 -15.30 -5.18
N GLY A 39 2.27 -14.35 -5.50
CA GLY A 39 3.34 -14.52 -6.46
C GLY A 39 3.28 -13.49 -7.58
N PHE A 40 4.15 -13.66 -8.59
CA PHE A 40 4.26 -12.70 -9.68
C PHE A 40 2.95 -12.59 -10.48
N GLY A 41 2.55 -11.35 -10.78
CA GLY A 41 1.39 -11.06 -11.63
C GLY A 41 0.03 -11.31 -10.93
N THR A 42 0.02 -11.61 -9.63
CA THR A 42 -1.22 -11.90 -8.89
C THR A 42 -1.67 -10.77 -7.96
N PHE A 43 -1.01 -9.61 -8.02
CA PHE A 43 -1.39 -8.46 -7.21
C PHE A 43 -2.83 -8.04 -7.52
N LYS A 44 -3.64 -7.92 -6.48
CA LYS A 44 -5.03 -7.52 -6.56
C LYS A 44 -5.39 -6.61 -5.39
N SER A 45 -5.89 -5.42 -5.70
CA SER A 45 -6.48 -4.55 -4.70
C SER A 45 -7.72 -5.20 -4.09
N GLN A 46 -7.87 -5.09 -2.78
CA GLN A 46 -9.10 -5.52 -2.13
C GLN A 46 -10.26 -4.60 -2.51
N PRO A 47 -11.52 -5.08 -2.48
CA PRO A 47 -12.68 -4.24 -2.68
C PRO A 47 -12.73 -3.06 -1.70
N ALA A 48 -13.39 -2.00 -2.07
CA ALA A 48 -13.52 -0.81 -1.20
C ALA A 48 -14.10 -1.15 0.19
N SER A 49 -15.00 -2.12 0.27
CA SER A 49 -15.58 -2.60 1.52
C SER A 49 -14.59 -3.34 2.44
N SER A 50 -13.48 -3.81 1.90
CA SER A 50 -12.42 -4.52 2.63
C SER A 50 -11.19 -3.66 2.90
N GLN A 51 -11.18 -2.41 2.46
CA GLN A 51 -10.10 -1.46 2.73
C GLN A 51 -10.19 -0.99 4.18
N ASN A 52 -9.36 -1.58 5.05
CA ASN A 52 -9.40 -1.32 6.49
C ASN A 52 -8.06 -0.82 7.07
N VAL A 53 -7.11 -0.51 6.20
CA VAL A 53 -5.81 0.05 6.58
C VAL A 53 -5.86 1.56 6.48
N GLY A 54 -5.49 2.25 7.56
CA GLY A 54 -5.25 3.68 7.58
C GLY A 54 -3.77 3.99 7.50
N GLY A 55 -3.42 5.18 7.04
CA GLY A 55 -2.04 5.56 6.98
C GLY A 55 -1.81 7.06 6.89
N LYS A 56 -0.62 7.47 7.29
CA LYS A 56 -0.16 8.86 7.20
C LYS A 56 1.33 8.87 6.93
N GLY A 57 1.78 9.68 5.98
CA GLY A 57 3.18 9.93 5.69
C GLY A 57 3.53 11.38 5.88
N ILE A 58 4.68 11.66 6.50
CA ILE A 58 5.22 12.99 6.69
C ILE A 58 6.68 13.00 6.26
N TRP A 59 7.04 13.89 5.33
CA TRP A 59 8.42 14.19 4.99
C TRP A 59 8.95 15.29 5.91
N ARG A 60 10.02 15.01 6.63
CA ARG A 60 10.66 15.96 7.53
C ARG A 60 12.15 15.65 7.66
N ASP A 61 12.98 16.71 7.60
CA ASP A 61 14.42 16.62 7.78
C ASP A 61 15.11 15.54 6.91
N GLY A 62 14.68 15.42 5.66
CA GLY A 62 15.23 14.45 4.71
C GLY A 62 14.75 13.00 4.91
N HIS A 63 13.73 12.76 5.75
CA HIS A 63 13.21 11.45 6.05
C HIS A 63 11.68 11.38 5.87
N TRP A 64 11.22 10.22 5.45
CA TRP A 64 9.81 9.85 5.53
C TRP A 64 9.51 9.18 6.86
N ASN A 65 8.49 9.70 7.56
CA ASN A 65 7.88 9.05 8.71
C ASN A 65 6.52 8.54 8.27
N VAL A 66 6.34 7.24 8.28
CA VAL A 66 5.13 6.59 7.79
C VAL A 66 4.47 5.82 8.93
N LEU A 67 3.21 6.14 9.17
CA LEU A 67 2.36 5.41 10.10
C LEU A 67 1.34 4.62 9.29
N VAL A 68 1.23 3.34 9.58
CA VAL A 68 0.20 2.45 9.03
C VAL A 68 -0.59 1.86 10.20
N THR A 69 -1.90 1.92 10.12
CA THR A 69 -2.79 1.43 11.18
C THR A 69 -3.84 0.50 10.62
N ARG A 70 -4.17 -0.55 11.37
CA ARG A 70 -5.24 -1.48 11.06
C ARG A 70 -5.83 -2.05 12.35
N GLU A 71 -7.12 -2.31 12.37
CA GLU A 71 -7.71 -3.12 13.42
C GLU A 71 -7.15 -4.56 13.39
N LEU A 72 -6.93 -5.15 14.55
CA LEU A 72 -6.39 -6.51 14.65
C LEU A 72 -7.37 -7.55 14.11
N LYS A 73 -8.66 -7.31 14.25
CA LYS A 73 -9.72 -8.17 13.70
C LYS A 73 -10.18 -7.60 12.36
N SER A 74 -10.06 -8.40 11.32
CA SER A 74 -10.63 -8.10 10.03
C SER A 74 -11.78 -9.06 9.71
N LYS A 75 -12.77 -8.54 8.99
CA LYS A 75 -13.90 -9.33 8.48
C LYS A 75 -13.56 -10.06 7.18
N ASP A 76 -12.51 -9.61 6.48
CA ASP A 76 -12.08 -10.20 5.22
C ASP A 76 -11.27 -11.47 5.47
N ALA A 77 -11.63 -12.54 4.79
CA ALA A 77 -10.97 -13.85 4.92
C ALA A 77 -9.54 -13.84 4.33
N ASP A 78 -9.27 -12.95 3.38
CA ASP A 78 -7.97 -12.83 2.72
C ASP A 78 -6.99 -11.92 3.48
N ASP A 79 -7.44 -11.27 4.54
CA ASP A 79 -6.59 -10.46 5.39
C ASP A 79 -5.72 -11.31 6.31
N VAL A 80 -4.50 -10.86 6.53
CA VAL A 80 -3.63 -11.42 7.55
C VAL A 80 -4.27 -11.24 8.93
N LYS A 81 -4.37 -12.32 9.67
CA LYS A 81 -4.91 -12.33 11.04
C LYS A 81 -3.80 -12.07 12.04
N PHE A 82 -3.93 -10.99 12.78
CA PHE A 82 -3.04 -10.68 13.88
C PHE A 82 -3.62 -11.23 15.19
N VAL A 83 -2.93 -12.17 15.79
CA VAL A 83 -3.31 -12.78 17.06
C VAL A 83 -2.21 -12.53 18.09
N VAL A 84 -2.58 -12.04 19.25
CA VAL A 84 -1.64 -11.82 20.36
C VAL A 84 -0.88 -13.11 20.69
N GLY A 85 0.44 -13.00 20.84
CA GLY A 85 1.33 -14.12 21.11
C GLY A 85 1.72 -14.96 19.90
N LYS A 86 1.15 -14.71 18.72
CA LYS A 86 1.55 -15.38 17.47
C LYS A 86 2.44 -14.50 16.60
N SER A 87 3.35 -15.14 15.90
CA SER A 87 4.29 -14.50 14.99
C SER A 87 3.70 -14.40 13.58
N VAL A 88 3.87 -13.23 12.96
CA VAL A 88 3.55 -12.98 11.56
C VAL A 88 4.80 -12.51 10.83
N PRO A 89 5.22 -13.12 9.72
CA PRO A 89 6.35 -12.64 8.95
C PRO A 89 6.00 -11.33 8.25
N VAL A 90 6.89 -10.35 8.32
CA VAL A 90 6.74 -9.04 7.67
C VAL A 90 8.00 -8.64 6.93
N ALA A 91 7.84 -7.95 5.83
CA ALA A 91 8.92 -7.32 5.09
C ALA A 91 8.45 -5.97 4.55
N PHE A 92 9.40 -5.11 4.26
CA PHE A 92 9.15 -3.77 3.72
C PHE A 92 9.77 -3.65 2.35
N ALA A 93 9.12 -2.89 1.48
CA ALA A 93 9.63 -2.55 0.18
C ALA A 93 9.46 -1.05 -0.07
N VAL A 94 10.46 -0.44 -0.70
CA VAL A 94 10.44 0.98 -1.03
C VAL A 94 10.72 1.15 -2.52
N TRP A 95 9.86 1.90 -3.19
CA TRP A 95 10.04 2.33 -4.57
C TRP A 95 10.44 3.82 -4.59
N ASN A 96 11.59 4.10 -5.18
CA ASN A 96 12.05 5.47 -5.33
C ASN A 96 11.50 6.08 -6.62
N GLY A 97 10.52 6.95 -6.50
CA GLY A 97 9.90 7.61 -7.65
C GLY A 97 10.85 8.47 -8.46
N GLN A 98 11.88 9.05 -7.84
CA GLN A 98 12.92 9.82 -8.56
C GLN A 98 13.74 8.94 -9.50
N GLN A 99 13.94 7.68 -9.14
CA GLN A 99 14.62 6.69 -9.97
C GLN A 99 13.67 5.92 -10.88
N ARG A 100 12.40 6.30 -10.90
CA ARG A 100 11.34 5.64 -11.67
C ARG A 100 11.20 4.15 -11.34
N ASP A 101 11.39 3.80 -10.08
CA ASP A 101 11.19 2.44 -9.61
C ASP A 101 9.73 2.01 -9.82
N ARG A 102 9.54 0.79 -10.27
CA ARG A 102 8.24 0.16 -10.46
C ARG A 102 8.37 -1.37 -10.50
N ASN A 103 7.29 -2.08 -10.19
CA ASN A 103 7.24 -3.55 -10.23
C ASN A 103 8.37 -4.19 -9.39
N GLY A 104 9.22 -4.98 -10.00
CA GLY A 104 10.35 -5.65 -9.34
C GLY A 104 11.52 -4.72 -8.98
N ARG A 105 11.58 -3.52 -9.54
CA ARG A 105 12.62 -2.55 -9.24
C ARG A 105 12.29 -1.78 -7.97
N LYS A 106 12.80 -2.28 -6.86
CA LYS A 106 12.57 -1.77 -5.51
C LYS A 106 13.68 -2.19 -4.57
N VAL A 107 13.76 -1.55 -3.43
CA VAL A 107 14.59 -2.00 -2.30
C VAL A 107 13.69 -2.75 -1.32
N ILE A 108 14.07 -3.94 -0.94
CA ILE A 108 13.34 -4.78 0.02
C ILE A 108 14.17 -5.04 1.26
N SER A 109 13.49 -5.09 2.40
CA SER A 109 14.11 -5.49 3.67
C SER A 109 14.28 -7.01 3.76
N ASN A 110 15.01 -7.46 4.77
CA ASN A 110 14.90 -8.84 5.22
C ASN A 110 13.49 -9.12 5.77
N TRP A 111 13.16 -10.39 5.90
CA TRP A 111 11.97 -10.81 6.62
C TRP A 111 12.19 -10.73 8.12
N TYR A 112 11.21 -10.15 8.81
CA TYR A 112 11.16 -10.06 10.26
C TYR A 112 9.94 -10.80 10.78
N ASN A 113 9.98 -11.18 12.03
CA ASN A 113 8.83 -11.74 12.73
C ASN A 113 8.20 -10.64 13.59
N LEU A 114 6.96 -10.30 13.27
CA LEU A 114 6.15 -9.41 14.08
C LEU A 114 5.38 -10.24 15.11
N ILE A 115 5.59 -9.93 16.38
CA ILE A 115 4.90 -10.58 17.51
C ILE A 115 4.12 -9.49 18.25
N LEU A 116 2.83 -9.71 18.40
CA LEU A 116 1.99 -8.84 19.22
C LEU A 116 2.05 -9.29 20.67
N GLU A 117 2.51 -8.42 21.53
CA GLU A 117 2.52 -8.64 22.98
C GLU A 117 1.13 -8.40 23.56
N PRO A 118 0.77 -9.13 24.64
CA PRO A 118 -0.49 -8.92 25.32
C PRO A 118 -0.59 -7.56 26.00
#